data_c9b0101023c76967b242d9bdba939815
#
_entry.id   c9b0101023c76967b242d9bdba939815
#
_cell.length_a   1.000
_cell.length_b   1.000
_cell.length_c   1.000
_cell.angle_alpha   90.00
_cell.angle_beta   90.00
_cell.angle_gamma   90.00
#
_symmetry.space_group_name_H-M   'P 1'
#
loop_
_entity.id
_entity.type
_entity.pdbx_description
1 polymer ?
#
loop_
_entity_poly.entity_id
_entity_poly.type
_entity_poly.pdbx_seq_one_letter_code
_entity_poly.pdbx_strand_id
1 'polypeptide(L)'
;MADGWSWISSLPPQERQPLYWRQHNNEWSTYGLAGRQPLDPQAPLCHISFYEADAYARWAGARLPTEAEWESAARLYPQQLQQLFGCRWQWTASSYQAYPGYRPAAGAVGEYNGKFMCNQMVLRGSSCATPEGHGRITYRNFFYPHERWQFTGLRLARDTH
;
A
#
# COMPACT_ATOMS: atom_id res chain seq x y z
N MET A 1 -1.09 -5.63 15.58
CA MET A 1 -0.29 -4.58 16.27
C MET A 1 1.03 -5.13 16.83
N ALA A 2 1.04 -6.29 17.48
CA ALA A 2 2.28 -6.88 18.01
C ALA A 2 3.37 -7.07 16.93
N ASP A 3 3.00 -7.63 15.78
CA ASP A 3 3.94 -7.89 14.69
C ASP A 3 4.57 -6.62 14.11
N GLY A 4 3.77 -5.56 13.95
CA GLY A 4 4.26 -4.26 13.47
C GLY A 4 5.23 -3.61 14.46
N TRP A 5 4.95 -3.73 15.77
CA TRP A 5 5.85 -3.25 16.81
C TRP A 5 7.16 -4.06 16.83
N SER A 6 7.06 -5.39 16.75
CA SER A 6 8.24 -6.26 16.68
C SER A 6 9.09 -5.94 15.46
N TRP A 7 8.46 -5.74 14.31
CA TRP A 7 9.14 -5.37 13.07
C TRP A 7 9.87 -4.04 13.19
N ILE A 8 9.18 -2.96 13.60
CA ILE A 8 9.83 -1.64 13.70
C ILE A 8 10.93 -1.62 14.75
N SER A 9 10.78 -2.40 15.82
CA SER A 9 11.78 -2.52 16.88
C SER A 9 13.03 -3.26 16.41
N SER A 10 12.90 -4.16 15.43
CA SER A 10 14.03 -4.87 14.83
C SER A 10 14.86 -4.00 13.87
N LEU A 11 14.30 -2.89 13.40
CA LEU A 11 15.01 -1.97 12.51
C LEU A 11 15.95 -1.05 13.28
N PRO A 12 17.12 -0.74 12.71
CA PRO A 12 17.98 0.31 13.22
C PRO A 12 17.23 1.66 13.27
N PRO A 13 17.48 2.55 14.27
CA PRO A 13 16.76 3.82 14.40
C PRO A 13 16.70 4.65 13.12
N GLN A 14 17.78 4.68 12.34
CA GLN A 14 17.88 5.41 11.07
C GLN A 14 17.05 4.81 9.94
N GLU A 15 16.47 3.63 10.13
CA GLU A 15 15.59 2.96 9.18
C GLU A 15 14.11 2.97 9.60
N ARG A 16 13.78 3.57 10.76
CA ARG A 16 12.42 3.71 11.28
C ARG A 16 11.67 4.91 10.68
N GLN A 17 11.86 5.10 9.38
CA GLN A 17 11.22 6.12 8.55
C GLN A 17 10.82 5.49 7.22
N PRO A 18 9.99 6.10 6.38
CA PRO A 18 9.69 5.57 5.06
C PRO A 18 10.96 5.21 4.29
N LEU A 19 10.94 4.09 3.59
CA LEU A 19 12.13 3.63 2.87
C LEU A 19 12.59 4.69 1.87
N TYR A 20 13.91 4.86 1.75
CA TYR A 20 14.54 5.88 0.90
C TYR A 20 14.46 7.32 1.40
N TRP A 21 13.80 7.62 2.50
CA TRP A 21 13.93 8.91 3.16
C TRP A 21 15.28 9.02 3.86
N ARG A 22 15.86 10.22 3.84
CA ARG A 22 17.10 10.53 4.56
C ARG A 22 17.00 11.95 5.12
N GLN A 23 17.50 12.13 6.33
CA GLN A 23 17.65 13.43 6.93
C GLN A 23 19.14 13.80 6.98
N HIS A 24 19.46 14.99 6.53
CA HIS A 24 20.78 15.57 6.63
C HIS A 24 20.63 17.07 6.96
N ASN A 25 21.34 17.56 7.97
CA ASN A 25 21.26 18.97 8.43
C ASN A 25 19.81 19.47 8.63
N ASN A 26 18.95 18.66 9.24
CA ASN A 26 17.51 18.91 9.42
C ASN A 26 16.67 19.00 8.13
N GLU A 27 17.24 18.76 6.98
CA GLU A 27 16.51 18.70 5.73
C GLU A 27 16.21 17.25 5.35
N TRP A 28 14.96 17.01 4.96
CA TRP A 28 14.54 15.70 4.48
C TRP A 28 14.65 15.59 2.98
N SER A 29 15.08 14.43 2.52
CA SER A 29 15.14 14.06 1.12
C SER A 29 14.58 12.66 0.92
N THR A 30 14.06 12.40 -0.28
CA THR A 30 13.63 11.07 -0.71
C THR A 30 14.37 10.66 -1.98
N TYR A 31 14.47 9.35 -2.22
CA TYR A 31 15.04 8.81 -3.45
C TYR A 31 13.92 8.13 -4.26
N GLY A 32 13.82 8.46 -5.52
CA GLY A 32 12.83 7.94 -6.45
C GLY A 32 13.42 7.75 -7.85
N LEU A 33 12.56 7.63 -8.86
CA LEU A 33 12.97 7.42 -10.26
C LEU A 33 13.80 8.59 -10.84
N ALA A 34 13.63 9.79 -10.31
CA ALA A 34 14.42 10.97 -10.67
C ALA A 34 15.69 11.15 -9.80
N GLY A 35 16.08 10.13 -9.04
CA GLY A 35 17.18 10.21 -8.08
C GLY A 35 16.76 10.85 -6.75
N ARG A 36 17.75 11.39 -6.03
CA ARG A 36 17.51 12.06 -4.72
C ARG A 36 16.97 13.46 -4.94
N GLN A 37 15.84 13.74 -4.28
CA GLN A 37 15.15 15.04 -4.32
C GLN A 37 14.85 15.52 -2.90
N PRO A 38 14.75 16.82 -2.66
CA PRO A 38 14.16 17.33 -1.42
C PRO A 38 12.77 16.71 -1.22
N LEU A 39 12.40 16.46 0.04
CA LEU A 39 11.08 15.95 0.36
C LEU A 39 10.03 17.03 0.13
N ASP A 40 9.10 16.74 -0.77
CA ASP A 40 7.91 17.57 -0.94
C ASP A 40 6.83 17.14 0.05
N PRO A 41 6.43 17.96 1.02
CA PRO A 41 5.42 17.61 2.00
C PRO A 41 4.01 17.49 1.42
N GLN A 42 3.78 17.97 0.19
CA GLN A 42 2.51 17.84 -0.53
C GLN A 42 2.46 16.59 -1.43
N ALA A 43 3.59 15.94 -1.65
CA ALA A 43 3.62 14.73 -2.47
C ALA A 43 2.97 13.55 -1.72
N PRO A 44 2.26 12.66 -2.44
CA PRO A 44 1.76 11.43 -1.87
C PRO A 44 2.88 10.61 -1.25
N LEU A 45 2.68 10.17 0.00
CA LEU A 45 3.62 9.31 0.71
C LEU A 45 3.93 8.06 -0.10
N CYS A 46 5.19 7.63 -0.08
CA CYS A 46 5.66 6.49 -0.85
C CYS A 46 6.62 5.61 -0.04
N HIS A 47 6.72 4.36 -0.46
CA HIS A 47 7.67 3.38 0.10
C HIS A 47 7.44 3.11 1.59
N ILE A 48 6.18 2.88 1.95
CA ILE A 48 5.77 2.49 3.29
C ILE A 48 5.27 1.05 3.32
N SER A 49 5.51 0.36 4.43
CA SER A 49 4.96 -0.95 4.73
C SER A 49 3.47 -0.85 5.13
N PHE A 50 2.79 -1.99 5.14
CA PHE A 50 1.45 -2.08 5.73
C PHE A 50 1.44 -1.66 7.21
N TYR A 51 2.48 -2.03 7.96
CA TYR A 51 2.58 -1.67 9.37
C TYR A 51 2.68 -0.15 9.60
N GLU A 52 3.45 0.55 8.78
CA GLU A 52 3.54 2.01 8.82
C GLU A 52 2.22 2.66 8.41
N ALA A 53 1.57 2.13 7.38
CA ALA A 53 0.28 2.62 6.91
C ALA A 53 -0.83 2.44 7.98
N ASP A 54 -0.94 1.27 8.61
CA ASP A 54 -1.92 1.00 9.67
C ASP A 54 -1.65 1.82 10.93
N ALA A 55 -0.39 1.96 11.32
CA ALA A 55 0.00 2.78 12.47
C ALA A 55 -0.37 4.26 12.26
N TYR A 56 -0.06 4.81 11.09
CA TYR A 56 -0.42 6.17 10.75
C TYR A 56 -1.95 6.37 10.71
N ALA A 57 -2.68 5.44 10.11
CA ALA A 57 -4.14 5.51 10.05
C ALA A 57 -4.75 5.60 11.45
N ARG A 58 -4.31 4.76 12.37
CA ARG A 58 -4.77 4.77 13.78
C ARG A 58 -4.38 6.05 14.51
N TRP A 59 -3.16 6.53 14.33
CA TRP A 59 -2.71 7.80 14.90
C TRP A 59 -3.57 8.97 14.42
N ALA A 60 -3.99 8.96 13.15
CA ALA A 60 -4.87 9.96 12.54
C ALA A 60 -6.35 9.81 12.92
N GLY A 61 -6.72 8.93 13.87
CA GLY A 61 -8.11 8.66 14.24
C GLY A 61 -8.93 8.08 13.08
N ALA A 62 -8.28 7.25 12.26
CA ALA A 62 -8.86 6.63 11.07
C ALA A 62 -8.42 5.17 10.95
N ARG A 63 -8.77 4.53 9.86
CA ARG A 63 -8.31 3.19 9.51
C ARG A 63 -7.95 3.11 8.02
N LEU A 64 -7.33 2.02 7.62
CA LEU A 64 -7.23 1.67 6.21
C LEU A 64 -8.62 1.17 5.71
N PRO A 65 -8.99 1.45 4.46
CA PRO A 65 -10.17 0.83 3.87
C PRO A 65 -9.94 -0.67 3.67
N THR A 66 -10.98 -1.46 3.73
CA THR A 66 -10.97 -2.81 3.16
C THR A 66 -10.86 -2.73 1.63
N GLU A 67 -10.46 -3.81 0.96
CA GLU A 67 -10.41 -3.82 -0.50
C GLU A 67 -11.79 -3.65 -1.13
N ALA A 68 -12.85 -4.15 -0.48
CA ALA A 68 -14.22 -3.98 -0.94
C ALA A 68 -14.70 -2.52 -0.83
N GLU A 69 -14.38 -1.84 0.27
CA GLU A 69 -14.66 -0.41 0.44
C GLU A 69 -13.90 0.43 -0.59
N TRP A 70 -12.63 0.13 -0.81
CA TRP A 70 -11.83 0.82 -1.81
C TRP A 70 -12.44 0.67 -3.21
N GLU A 71 -12.80 -0.57 -3.59
CA GLU A 71 -13.39 -0.85 -4.90
C GLU A 71 -14.75 -0.17 -5.06
N SER A 72 -15.62 -0.24 -4.03
CA SER A 72 -16.92 0.42 -4.04
C SER A 72 -16.80 1.94 -4.17
N ALA A 73 -15.89 2.54 -3.41
CA ALA A 73 -15.64 3.98 -3.47
C ALA A 73 -15.09 4.40 -4.84
N ALA A 74 -14.17 3.63 -5.42
CA ALA A 74 -13.62 3.89 -6.74
C ALA A 74 -14.66 3.77 -7.85
N ARG A 75 -15.67 2.88 -7.71
CA ARG A 75 -16.78 2.75 -8.66
C ARG A 75 -17.80 3.87 -8.54
N LEU A 76 -18.16 4.21 -7.30
CA LEU A 76 -19.25 5.16 -7.03
C LEU A 76 -18.80 6.62 -7.13
N TYR A 77 -17.54 6.91 -6.77
CA TYR A 77 -17.04 8.26 -6.61
C TYR A 77 -15.71 8.53 -7.36
N PRO A 78 -15.53 8.07 -8.61
CA PRO A 78 -14.25 8.15 -9.30
C PRO A 78 -13.76 9.60 -9.48
N GLN A 79 -14.67 10.56 -9.60
CA GLN A 79 -14.33 11.97 -9.78
C GLN A 79 -13.98 12.70 -8.48
N GLN A 80 -14.34 12.12 -7.34
CA GLN A 80 -14.10 12.72 -6.02
C GLN A 80 -12.79 12.19 -5.39
N LEU A 81 -12.31 11.04 -5.85
CA LEU A 81 -11.12 10.38 -5.34
C LEU A 81 -9.92 10.67 -6.26
N GLN A 82 -9.05 11.54 -5.80
CA GLN A 82 -7.84 11.87 -6.53
C GLN A 82 -6.79 10.74 -6.43
N GLN A 83 -5.94 10.62 -7.44
CA GLN A 83 -4.77 9.74 -7.45
C GLN A 83 -5.08 8.25 -7.19
N LEU A 84 -6.23 7.78 -7.64
CA LEU A 84 -6.58 6.36 -7.54
C LEU A 84 -5.63 5.47 -8.32
N PHE A 85 -5.19 5.94 -9.49
CA PHE A 85 -4.32 5.22 -10.40
C PHE A 85 -3.11 6.06 -10.80
N GLY A 86 -2.04 5.39 -11.24
CA GLY A 86 -0.84 6.03 -11.77
C GLY A 86 0.03 6.76 -10.73
N CYS A 87 -0.29 6.64 -9.45
CA CYS A 87 0.44 7.34 -8.41
C CYS A 87 1.12 6.37 -7.44
N ARG A 88 0.37 5.76 -6.54
CA ARG A 88 0.86 4.80 -5.55
C ARG A 88 -0.13 3.66 -5.38
N TRP A 89 0.36 2.44 -5.23
CA TRP A 89 -0.41 1.33 -4.73
C TRP A 89 -0.87 1.64 -3.31
N GLN A 90 -2.14 1.42 -3.00
CA GLN A 90 -2.74 1.82 -1.73
C GLN A 90 -3.00 0.58 -0.87
N TRP A 91 -2.37 0.52 0.30
CA TRP A 91 -2.60 -0.53 1.28
C TRP A 91 -4.05 -0.56 1.73
N THR A 92 -4.61 -1.76 1.82
CA THR A 92 -5.93 -2.00 2.38
C THR A 92 -5.83 -2.83 3.65
N ALA A 93 -6.89 -2.82 4.47
CA ALA A 93 -6.98 -3.65 5.67
C ALA A 93 -7.27 -5.13 5.36
N SER A 94 -7.38 -5.51 4.09
CA SER A 94 -7.74 -6.86 3.67
C SER A 94 -6.52 -7.73 3.48
N SER A 95 -6.56 -8.94 4.06
CA SER A 95 -5.62 -10.01 3.73
C SER A 95 -5.87 -10.53 2.31
N TYR A 96 -4.83 -10.95 1.63
CA TYR A 96 -4.96 -11.56 0.32
C TYR A 96 -5.54 -12.97 0.45
N GLN A 97 -6.81 -13.10 0.14
CA GLN A 97 -7.57 -14.35 0.23
C GLN A 97 -8.34 -14.59 -1.07
N ALA A 98 -8.69 -15.86 -1.28
CA ALA A 98 -9.57 -16.23 -2.36
C ALA A 98 -10.96 -15.63 -2.19
N TYR A 99 -11.55 -15.14 -3.28
CA TYR A 99 -12.95 -14.75 -3.27
C TYR A 99 -13.86 -15.96 -3.15
N PRO A 100 -15.09 -15.80 -2.61
CA PRO A 100 -16.07 -16.87 -2.57
C PRO A 100 -16.29 -17.49 -3.96
N GLY A 101 -16.25 -18.82 -4.02
CA GLY A 101 -16.39 -19.54 -5.28
C GLY A 101 -15.12 -19.65 -6.14
N TYR A 102 -14.00 -19.08 -5.70
CA TYR A 102 -12.73 -19.24 -6.40
C TYR A 102 -12.33 -20.73 -6.47
N ARG A 103 -11.94 -21.15 -7.65
CA ARG A 103 -11.32 -22.46 -7.89
C ARG A 103 -10.01 -22.25 -8.65
N PRO A 104 -8.88 -22.77 -8.15
CA PRO A 104 -7.62 -22.68 -8.87
C PRO A 104 -7.77 -23.28 -10.26
N ALA A 105 -7.26 -22.59 -11.27
CA ALA A 105 -7.14 -23.18 -12.60
C ALA A 105 -6.15 -24.36 -12.56
N ALA A 106 -6.34 -25.34 -13.41
CA ALA A 106 -5.37 -26.41 -13.54
C ALA A 106 -4.04 -25.87 -14.09
N GLY A 107 -2.93 -26.41 -13.57
CA GLY A 107 -1.59 -26.06 -14.01
C GLY A 107 -0.96 -24.88 -13.27
N ALA A 108 0.16 -24.38 -13.77
CA ALA A 108 1.03 -23.42 -13.11
C ALA A 108 0.37 -22.09 -12.71
N VAL A 109 -0.62 -21.61 -13.46
CA VAL A 109 -1.33 -20.35 -13.16
C VAL A 109 -2.17 -20.47 -11.88
N GLY A 110 -2.82 -21.61 -11.67
CA GLY A 110 -3.61 -21.87 -10.44
C GLY A 110 -2.72 -22.06 -9.21
N GLU A 111 -1.60 -22.72 -9.39
CA GLU A 111 -0.60 -22.92 -8.34
C GLU A 111 0.02 -21.58 -7.90
N TYR A 112 0.30 -20.68 -8.84
CA TYR A 112 0.87 -19.36 -8.55
C TYR A 112 0.01 -18.56 -7.57
N ASN A 113 -1.29 -18.43 -7.84
CA ASN A 113 -2.18 -17.62 -7.00
C ASN A 113 -2.39 -18.23 -5.60
N GLY A 114 -2.59 -19.54 -5.50
CA GLY A 114 -2.80 -20.22 -4.22
C GLY A 114 -1.59 -20.17 -3.29
N LYS A 115 -0.40 -20.27 -3.86
CA LYS A 115 0.88 -20.28 -3.12
C LYS A 115 1.19 -18.98 -2.40
N PHE A 116 0.73 -17.85 -2.93
CA PHE A 116 1.06 -16.51 -2.42
C PHE A 116 -0.02 -15.89 -1.53
N MET A 117 -1.07 -16.60 -1.17
CA MET A 117 -2.15 -16.05 -0.33
C MET A 117 -1.79 -15.92 1.16
N CYS A 118 -0.79 -16.67 1.64
CA CYS A 118 -0.44 -16.68 3.05
C CYS A 118 0.29 -15.40 3.47
N ASN A 119 -0.19 -14.76 4.55
CA ASN A 119 0.43 -13.61 5.20
C ASN A 119 0.65 -12.36 4.32
N GLN A 120 -0.09 -12.23 3.24
CA GLN A 120 0.00 -11.05 2.37
C GLN A 120 -1.21 -10.14 2.53
N MET A 121 -0.99 -8.83 2.37
CA MET A 121 -2.01 -7.81 2.42
C MET A 121 -2.29 -7.26 1.02
N VAL A 122 -3.55 -6.94 0.76
CA VAL A 122 -3.99 -6.43 -0.55
C VAL A 122 -3.67 -4.96 -0.71
N LEU A 123 -3.17 -4.61 -1.89
CA LEU A 123 -3.07 -3.23 -2.37
C LEU A 123 -4.00 -3.03 -3.58
N ARG A 124 -4.54 -1.83 -3.68
CA ARG A 124 -5.45 -1.43 -4.76
C ARG A 124 -4.93 -0.19 -5.47
N GLY A 125 -5.45 0.08 -6.65
CA GLY A 125 -5.04 1.18 -7.51
C GLY A 125 -3.95 0.81 -8.51
N SER A 126 -2.98 1.68 -8.68
CA SER A 126 -1.76 1.45 -9.46
C SER A 126 -0.69 2.49 -9.12
N SER A 127 0.56 2.22 -9.44
CA SER A 127 1.67 3.13 -9.21
C SER A 127 2.12 3.87 -10.47
N CYS A 128 3.03 4.82 -10.30
CA CYS A 128 3.68 5.54 -11.41
C CYS A 128 4.52 4.62 -12.32
N ALA A 129 4.87 3.42 -11.86
CA ALA A 129 5.57 2.41 -12.64
C ALA A 129 4.63 1.41 -13.34
N THR A 130 3.32 1.54 -13.14
CA THR A 130 2.33 0.68 -13.79
C THR A 130 2.08 1.19 -15.22
N PRO A 131 2.22 0.36 -16.26
CA PRO A 131 1.96 0.78 -17.63
C PRO A 131 0.55 1.35 -17.81
N GLU A 132 0.42 2.32 -18.70
CA GLU A 132 -0.87 2.90 -19.06
C GLU A 132 -1.85 1.82 -19.55
N GLY A 133 -3.12 1.91 -19.15
CA GLY A 133 -4.16 0.93 -19.48
C GLY A 133 -4.11 -0.36 -18.66
N HIS A 134 -3.07 -0.61 -17.86
CA HIS A 134 -2.99 -1.81 -17.03
C HIS A 134 -3.76 -1.67 -15.71
N GLY A 135 -3.84 -0.45 -15.17
CA GLY A 135 -4.57 -0.16 -13.94
C GLY A 135 -6.08 -0.33 -14.13
N ARG A 136 -6.73 -1.10 -13.27
CA ARG A 136 -8.20 -1.28 -13.26
C ARG A 136 -8.71 -1.37 -11.83
N ILE A 137 -9.98 -1.02 -11.65
CA ILE A 137 -10.64 -0.99 -10.32
C ILE A 137 -10.55 -2.35 -9.62
N THR A 138 -10.62 -3.44 -10.36
CA THR A 138 -10.60 -4.81 -9.81
C THR A 138 -9.20 -5.38 -9.62
N TYR A 139 -8.16 -4.66 -10.01
CA TYR A 139 -6.79 -5.17 -9.89
C TYR A 139 -6.41 -5.31 -8.41
N ARG A 140 -5.87 -6.46 -8.05
CA ARG A 140 -5.33 -6.77 -6.73
C ARG A 140 -3.83 -6.96 -6.85
N ASN A 141 -3.07 -6.10 -6.17
CA ASN A 141 -1.67 -6.33 -5.90
C ASN A 141 -1.53 -6.80 -4.45
N PHE A 142 -0.45 -7.45 -4.08
CA PHE A 142 -0.30 -8.03 -2.76
C PHE A 142 1.18 -8.17 -2.39
N PHE A 143 1.49 -7.88 -1.14
CA PHE A 143 2.84 -8.00 -0.59
C PHE A 143 2.79 -8.41 0.88
N TYR A 144 3.92 -8.90 1.39
CA TYR A 144 4.08 -9.12 2.81
C TYR A 144 3.98 -7.79 3.58
N PRO A 145 3.42 -7.79 4.80
CA PRO A 145 3.13 -6.55 5.54
C PRO A 145 4.35 -5.68 5.83
N HIS A 146 5.54 -6.25 5.87
CA HIS A 146 6.80 -5.54 6.13
C HIS A 146 7.45 -4.96 4.88
N GLU A 147 7.04 -5.37 3.69
CA GLU A 147 7.63 -4.89 2.44
C GLU A 147 7.25 -3.45 2.14
N ARG A 148 8.23 -2.63 1.75
CA ARG A 148 8.07 -1.20 1.50
C ARG A 148 8.90 -0.67 0.33
N TRP A 149 9.54 -1.56 -0.42
CA TRP A 149 10.35 -1.19 -1.59
C TRP A 149 9.52 -0.77 -2.80
N GLN A 150 8.26 -1.17 -2.84
CA GLN A 150 7.29 -0.79 -3.86
C GLN A 150 6.87 0.68 -3.76
N PHE A 151 6.25 1.21 -4.83
CA PHE A 151 5.58 2.50 -4.80
C PHE A 151 4.25 2.40 -4.03
N THR A 152 4.34 2.12 -2.75
CA THR A 152 3.22 1.88 -1.85
C THR A 152 2.92 3.10 -1.01
N GLY A 153 1.65 3.42 -0.88
CA GLY A 153 1.12 4.48 -0.03
C GLY A 153 -0.15 4.02 0.65
N LEU A 154 -0.96 4.95 1.12
CA LEU A 154 -2.21 4.66 1.80
C LEU A 154 -3.31 5.67 1.44
N ARG A 155 -4.54 5.27 1.75
CA ARG A 155 -5.74 6.11 1.81
C ARG A 155 -6.44 5.85 3.13
N LEU A 156 -6.97 6.88 3.74
CA LEU A 156 -7.69 6.76 5.01
C LEU A 156 -9.18 6.53 4.76
N ALA A 157 -9.79 5.74 5.62
CA ALA A 157 -11.22 5.57 5.77
C ALA A 157 -11.64 5.92 7.21
N ARG A 158 -12.85 6.39 7.38
CA ARG A 158 -13.47 6.63 8.69
C ARG A 158 -14.87 6.05 8.69
N ASP A 159 -15.26 5.49 9.83
CA ASP A 159 -16.64 5.08 10.03
C ASP A 159 -17.51 6.32 10.29
N THR A 160 -18.65 6.38 9.63
CA THR A 160 -19.68 7.39 9.93
C THR A 160 -20.49 6.90 11.11
N HIS A 161 -20.55 7.68 12.17
CA HIS A 161 -21.42 7.44 13.31
C HIS A 161 -22.83 7.89 13.00
#